data_bd0de4ea5c51687d6f4b4fb5bdaa4cc5
#
_entry.id   bd0de4ea5c51687d6f4b4fb5bdaa4cc5
#
_cell.length_a   1.000
_cell.length_b   1.000
_cell.length_c   1.000
_cell.angle_alpha   90.00
_cell.angle_beta   90.00
_cell.angle_gamma   90.00
#
_symmetry.space_group_name_H-M   'P 1'
#
loop_
_entity.id
_entity.type
_entity.pdbx_description
1 polymer ?
#
loop_
_entity_poly.entity_id
_entity_poly.type
_entity_poly.pdbx_seq_one_letter_code
_entity_poly.pdbx_strand_id
1 'polypeptide(L)'
;MGRVAAVLAVGAGLGVYYAVHDRLWHASDWGDVAFLACVLIPACFAFVLLALPLRTWRGLLPTAVAIGVLAWAFHVAEWHTPENFTKLAGVTLLGFWFLSYFETVAWVVLVAAIIPIVDSYSVARGPTKVIVERHEQVFTTLSFAFPLPGEDAAANLGLPDLLFFALFLAAAARFGLRVGWTWVALVASFGGTIALAVSGALERVFNLGGLPALPLLSIAFLLVNADLLWRQLRQRPRGGDGAAVAAEAPPAQAQAAESPAAPSAAAEKPPGKRGEAEWTAADLHRNADD
;
A
#
# COMPACT_ATOMS: atom_id res chain seq x y z
N MET A 1 -9.18 -22.74 -9.68
CA MET A 1 -8.10 -23.71 -9.34
C MET A 1 -6.70 -23.21 -9.77
N GLY A 2 -6.49 -22.61 -10.95
CA GLY A 2 -5.16 -22.23 -11.42
C GLY A 2 -4.35 -21.25 -10.53
N ARG A 3 -5.00 -20.24 -9.93
CA ARG A 3 -4.28 -19.27 -9.08
C ARG A 3 -3.75 -19.88 -7.77
N VAL A 4 -4.55 -20.72 -7.10
CA VAL A 4 -4.11 -21.40 -5.88
C VAL A 4 -2.94 -22.33 -6.19
N ALA A 5 -3.02 -23.09 -7.27
CA ALA A 5 -1.91 -23.92 -7.72
C ALA A 5 -0.65 -23.09 -8.04
N ALA A 6 -0.80 -21.92 -8.67
CA ALA A 6 0.32 -21.04 -8.95
C ALA A 6 0.95 -20.48 -7.65
N VAL A 7 0.14 -20.05 -6.68
CA VAL A 7 0.65 -19.59 -5.36
C VAL A 7 1.41 -20.71 -4.66
N LEU A 8 0.85 -21.93 -4.65
CA LEU A 8 1.51 -23.06 -4.02
C LEU A 8 2.81 -23.45 -4.73
N ALA A 9 2.83 -23.44 -6.07
CA ALA A 9 4.02 -23.77 -6.85
C ALA A 9 5.14 -22.74 -6.65
N VAL A 10 4.82 -21.44 -6.74
CA VAL A 10 5.79 -20.38 -6.48
C VAL A 10 6.25 -20.41 -5.02
N GLY A 11 5.33 -20.59 -4.06
CA GLY A 11 5.64 -20.72 -2.64
C GLY A 11 6.55 -21.88 -2.32
N ALA A 12 6.26 -23.06 -2.88
CA ALA A 12 7.10 -24.25 -2.72
C ALA A 12 8.50 -24.03 -3.33
N GLY A 13 8.58 -23.48 -4.55
CA GLY A 13 9.84 -23.18 -5.20
C GLY A 13 10.70 -22.20 -4.40
N LEU A 14 10.11 -21.11 -3.91
CA LEU A 14 10.80 -20.15 -3.06
C LEU A 14 11.18 -20.75 -1.71
N GLY A 15 10.30 -21.52 -1.07
CA GLY A 15 10.60 -22.22 0.18
C GLY A 15 11.79 -23.16 0.05
N VAL A 16 11.86 -23.93 -1.03
CA VAL A 16 13.02 -24.79 -1.34
C VAL A 16 14.27 -23.94 -1.55
N TYR A 17 14.18 -22.87 -2.35
CA TYR A 17 15.33 -21.98 -2.58
C TYR A 17 15.87 -21.40 -1.27
N TYR A 18 15.00 -20.85 -0.42
CA TYR A 18 15.40 -20.29 0.88
C TYR A 18 15.99 -21.33 1.84
N ALA A 19 15.64 -22.61 1.67
CA ALA A 19 16.18 -23.68 2.49
C ALA A 19 17.54 -24.21 2.02
N VAL A 20 17.94 -23.95 0.76
CA VAL A 20 19.15 -24.55 0.15
C VAL A 20 20.10 -23.51 -0.47
N HIS A 21 19.79 -22.21 -0.37
CA HIS A 21 20.57 -21.17 -1.05
C HIS A 21 22.06 -21.17 -0.68
N ASP A 22 22.39 -21.49 0.57
CA ASP A 22 23.74 -21.62 1.11
C ASP A 22 24.54 -22.75 0.48
N ARG A 23 23.88 -23.77 -0.06
CA ARG A 23 24.48 -24.95 -0.70
C ARG A 23 24.62 -24.81 -2.22
N LEU A 24 24.16 -23.70 -2.77
CA LEU A 24 24.27 -23.43 -4.20
C LEU A 24 25.67 -22.97 -4.59
N TRP A 25 25.91 -22.80 -5.86
CA TRP A 25 27.18 -22.30 -6.39
C TRP A 25 27.34 -20.81 -6.05
N HIS A 26 28.54 -20.39 -5.78
CA HIS A 26 28.87 -18.96 -5.73
C HIS A 26 28.84 -18.40 -7.15
N ALA A 27 28.07 -17.38 -7.38
CA ALA A 27 28.07 -16.65 -8.63
C ALA A 27 29.01 -15.43 -8.56
N SER A 28 29.25 -14.77 -9.67
CA SER A 28 29.88 -13.44 -9.66
C SER A 28 28.84 -12.39 -9.28
N ASP A 29 29.27 -11.21 -8.82
CA ASP A 29 28.38 -10.10 -8.46
C ASP A 29 27.32 -9.81 -9.53
N TRP A 30 27.69 -9.85 -10.82
CA TRP A 30 26.77 -9.69 -11.94
C TRP A 30 25.86 -10.92 -12.17
N GLY A 31 26.36 -12.11 -11.81
CA GLY A 31 25.55 -13.32 -11.81
C GLY A 31 24.44 -13.24 -10.76
N ASP A 32 24.74 -12.77 -9.57
CA ASP A 32 23.79 -12.55 -8.49
C ASP A 32 22.77 -11.47 -8.84
N VAL A 33 23.21 -10.36 -9.43
CA VAL A 33 22.31 -9.32 -9.96
C VAL A 33 21.35 -9.90 -11.00
N ALA A 34 21.85 -10.68 -11.94
CA ALA A 34 21.00 -11.29 -12.98
C ALA A 34 20.01 -12.30 -12.38
N PHE A 35 20.46 -13.12 -11.44
CA PHE A 35 19.59 -14.08 -10.75
C PHE A 35 18.51 -13.37 -9.91
N LEU A 36 18.90 -12.38 -9.12
CA LEU A 36 17.95 -11.58 -8.33
C LEU A 36 16.93 -10.88 -9.24
N ALA A 37 17.40 -10.16 -10.25
CA ALA A 37 16.53 -9.35 -11.12
C ALA A 37 15.59 -10.19 -12.00
N CYS A 38 16.07 -11.35 -12.50
CA CYS A 38 15.32 -12.15 -13.47
C CYS A 38 14.57 -13.33 -12.87
N VAL A 39 14.94 -13.80 -11.67
CA VAL A 39 14.36 -15.00 -11.06
C VAL A 39 13.72 -14.72 -9.71
N LEU A 40 14.51 -14.28 -8.72
CA LEU A 40 14.07 -14.25 -7.34
C LEU A 40 13.08 -13.11 -7.08
N ILE A 41 13.37 -11.90 -7.52
CA ILE A 41 12.48 -10.75 -7.40
C ILE A 41 11.16 -11.00 -8.14
N PRO A 42 11.14 -11.39 -9.43
CA PRO A 42 9.90 -11.74 -10.11
C PRO A 42 9.11 -12.84 -9.41
N ALA A 43 9.75 -13.89 -8.90
CA ALA A 43 9.08 -14.96 -8.18
C ALA A 43 8.43 -14.47 -6.88
N CYS A 44 9.16 -13.69 -6.07
CA CYS A 44 8.60 -13.10 -4.84
C CYS A 44 7.43 -12.15 -5.15
N PHE A 45 7.59 -11.26 -6.13
CA PHE A 45 6.55 -10.29 -6.48
C PHE A 45 5.37 -10.88 -7.28
N ALA A 46 5.50 -12.13 -7.77
CA ALA A 46 4.36 -12.87 -8.30
C ALA A 46 3.28 -13.09 -7.22
N PHE A 47 3.64 -13.21 -5.93
CA PHE A 47 2.66 -13.27 -4.85
C PHE A 47 1.80 -12.01 -4.78
N VAL A 48 2.39 -10.83 -4.93
CA VAL A 48 1.65 -9.55 -4.92
C VAL A 48 0.67 -9.51 -6.09
N LEU A 49 1.09 -9.95 -7.28
CA LEU A 49 0.24 -10.04 -8.46
C LEU A 49 -0.92 -11.04 -8.26
N LEU A 50 -0.64 -12.18 -7.67
CA LEU A 50 -1.64 -13.22 -7.39
C LEU A 50 -2.60 -12.80 -6.28
N ALA A 51 -2.15 -11.97 -5.32
CA ALA A 51 -2.94 -11.43 -4.23
C ALA A 51 -3.87 -10.26 -4.64
N LEU A 52 -3.73 -9.69 -5.84
CA LEU A 52 -4.55 -8.55 -6.31
C LEU A 52 -6.08 -8.70 -6.12
N PRO A 53 -6.71 -9.89 -6.26
CA PRO A 53 -8.14 -10.02 -5.98
C PRO A 53 -8.53 -9.64 -4.54
N LEU A 54 -7.60 -9.76 -3.59
CA LEU A 54 -7.84 -9.43 -2.18
C LEU A 54 -7.97 -7.93 -1.94
N ARG A 55 -7.55 -7.07 -2.89
CA ARG A 55 -7.54 -5.60 -2.73
C ARG A 55 -8.90 -4.97 -2.37
N THR A 56 -10.01 -5.66 -2.66
CA THR A 56 -11.37 -5.20 -2.36
C THR A 56 -11.93 -5.78 -1.06
N TRP A 57 -11.16 -6.59 -0.36
CA TRP A 57 -11.63 -7.23 0.86
C TRP A 57 -11.68 -6.22 2.01
N ARG A 58 -12.75 -6.27 2.81
CA ARG A 58 -12.96 -5.32 3.91
C ARG A 58 -12.06 -5.58 5.13
N GLY A 59 -11.49 -6.76 5.23
CA GLY A 59 -10.61 -7.18 6.34
C GLY A 59 -9.11 -6.87 6.14
N LEU A 60 -8.73 -6.04 5.17
CA LEU A 60 -7.31 -5.82 4.83
C LEU A 60 -6.47 -5.34 6.02
N LEU A 61 -6.90 -4.27 6.70
CA LEU A 61 -6.14 -3.70 7.82
C LEU A 61 -6.01 -4.67 9.01
N PRO A 62 -7.09 -5.22 9.58
CA PRO A 62 -6.95 -6.13 10.71
C PRO A 62 -6.13 -7.37 10.37
N THR A 63 -6.21 -7.88 9.12
CA THR A 63 -5.37 -9.00 8.69
C THR A 63 -3.92 -8.59 8.48
N ALA A 64 -3.65 -7.40 7.91
CA ALA A 64 -2.29 -6.89 7.79
C ALA A 64 -1.64 -6.74 9.18
N VAL A 65 -2.37 -6.22 10.17
CA VAL A 65 -1.90 -6.10 11.56
C VAL A 65 -1.66 -7.49 12.17
N ALA A 66 -2.59 -8.44 12.01
CA ALA A 66 -2.41 -9.79 12.54
C ALA A 66 -1.19 -10.50 11.94
N ILE A 67 -0.96 -10.35 10.62
CA ILE A 67 0.22 -10.88 9.93
C ILE A 67 1.49 -10.13 10.40
N GLY A 68 1.43 -8.83 10.65
CA GLY A 68 2.53 -8.06 11.22
C GLY A 68 2.94 -8.57 12.62
N VAL A 69 1.95 -8.85 13.48
CA VAL A 69 2.20 -9.48 14.80
C VAL A 69 2.81 -10.87 14.64
N LEU A 70 2.34 -11.65 13.66
CA LEU A 70 2.91 -12.97 13.36
C LEU A 70 4.35 -12.86 12.86
N ALA A 71 4.65 -11.87 11.99
CA ALA A 71 6.02 -11.61 11.53
C ALA A 71 6.93 -11.26 12.71
N TRP A 72 6.46 -10.45 13.65
CA TRP A 72 7.20 -10.14 14.87
C TRP A 72 7.41 -11.38 15.75
N ALA A 73 6.41 -12.26 15.89
CA ALA A 73 6.56 -13.51 16.62
C ALA A 73 7.61 -14.44 15.99
N PHE A 74 7.65 -14.53 14.64
CA PHE A 74 8.70 -15.29 13.94
C PHE A 74 10.09 -14.64 14.10
N HIS A 75 10.16 -13.31 14.13
CA HIS A 75 11.40 -12.58 14.40
C HIS A 75 11.96 -12.93 15.79
N VAL A 76 11.11 -12.92 16.83
CA VAL A 76 11.51 -13.31 18.20
C VAL A 76 11.90 -14.80 18.30
N ALA A 77 11.27 -15.66 17.49
CA ALA A 77 11.57 -17.08 17.39
C ALA A 77 12.80 -17.39 16.50
N GLU A 78 13.43 -16.37 15.89
CA GLU A 78 14.56 -16.49 14.95
C GLU A 78 14.25 -17.34 13.71
N TRP A 79 12.96 -17.37 13.29
CA TRP A 79 12.50 -18.09 12.11
C TRP A 79 12.51 -17.17 10.88
N HIS A 80 13.68 -16.92 10.32
CA HIS A 80 13.92 -15.90 9.29
C HIS A 80 13.09 -16.09 8.01
N THR A 81 12.96 -17.33 7.52
CA THR A 81 12.18 -17.57 6.28
C THR A 81 10.69 -17.28 6.45
N PRO A 82 9.95 -17.82 7.44
CA PRO A 82 8.56 -17.46 7.69
C PRO A 82 8.37 -15.97 8.02
N GLU A 83 9.30 -15.37 8.79
CA GLU A 83 9.31 -13.95 9.08
C GLU A 83 9.28 -13.12 7.79
N ASN A 84 10.18 -13.44 6.85
CA ASN A 84 10.35 -12.72 5.62
C ASN A 84 9.08 -12.77 4.75
N PHE A 85 8.47 -13.95 4.57
CA PHE A 85 7.23 -14.08 3.78
C PHE A 85 6.02 -13.47 4.48
N THR A 86 5.95 -13.48 5.81
CA THR A 86 4.89 -12.79 6.54
C THR A 86 5.03 -11.27 6.44
N LYS A 87 6.25 -10.73 6.44
CA LYS A 87 6.50 -9.31 6.13
C LYS A 87 5.98 -8.95 4.75
N LEU A 88 6.30 -9.72 3.71
CA LEU A 88 5.82 -9.50 2.35
C LEU A 88 4.29 -9.51 2.29
N ALA A 89 3.64 -10.50 2.91
CA ALA A 89 2.19 -10.60 2.93
C ALA A 89 1.54 -9.43 3.68
N GLY A 90 2.02 -9.10 4.87
CA GLY A 90 1.51 -8.02 5.70
C GLY A 90 1.60 -6.66 5.00
N VAL A 91 2.76 -6.35 4.43
CA VAL A 91 3.00 -5.09 3.72
C VAL A 91 2.19 -5.02 2.41
N THR A 92 2.01 -6.15 1.71
CA THR A 92 1.14 -6.20 0.52
C THR A 92 -0.30 -5.82 0.87
N LEU A 93 -0.86 -6.43 1.94
CA LEU A 93 -2.21 -6.11 2.38
C LEU A 93 -2.33 -4.66 2.88
N LEU A 94 -1.29 -4.16 3.54
CA LEU A 94 -1.23 -2.76 3.99
C LEU A 94 -1.21 -1.80 2.80
N GLY A 95 -0.47 -2.09 1.72
CA GLY A 95 -0.47 -1.32 0.49
C GLY A 95 -1.85 -1.32 -0.20
N PHE A 96 -2.54 -2.46 -0.22
CA PHE A 96 -3.90 -2.56 -0.75
C PHE A 96 -4.90 -1.77 0.11
N TRP A 97 -4.76 -1.83 1.44
CA TRP A 97 -5.58 -1.04 2.35
C TRP A 97 -5.32 0.47 2.18
N PHE A 98 -4.06 0.88 2.07
CA PHE A 98 -3.69 2.28 1.88
C PHE A 98 -4.30 2.85 0.60
N LEU A 99 -4.40 2.06 -0.48
CA LEU A 99 -5.09 2.45 -1.70
C LEU A 99 -6.58 2.78 -1.48
N SER A 100 -7.22 2.25 -0.43
CA SER A 100 -8.64 2.53 -0.17
C SER A 100 -8.94 4.00 0.10
N TYR A 101 -7.95 4.76 0.57
CA TYR A 101 -8.06 6.20 0.80
C TYR A 101 -7.96 7.04 -0.48
N PHE A 102 -7.53 6.45 -1.59
CA PHE A 102 -7.37 7.18 -2.85
C PHE A 102 -8.63 7.07 -3.70
N GLU A 103 -9.48 8.07 -3.67
CA GLU A 103 -10.73 8.10 -4.43
C GLU A 103 -10.49 8.20 -5.93
N THR A 104 -9.48 8.95 -6.35
CA THR A 104 -9.16 9.22 -7.76
C THR A 104 -7.72 8.85 -8.08
N VAL A 105 -7.45 8.58 -9.36
CA VAL A 105 -6.10 8.31 -9.85
C VAL A 105 -5.14 9.49 -9.62
N ALA A 106 -5.67 10.72 -9.50
CA ALA A 106 -4.87 11.92 -9.26
C ALA A 106 -4.06 11.83 -7.94
N TRP A 107 -4.64 11.23 -6.90
CA TRP A 107 -3.94 11.00 -5.65
C TRP A 107 -2.77 10.03 -5.80
N VAL A 108 -2.95 8.98 -6.61
CA VAL A 108 -1.86 8.03 -6.89
C VAL A 108 -0.73 8.70 -7.65
N VAL A 109 -1.06 9.52 -8.65
CA VAL A 109 -0.06 10.30 -9.43
C VAL A 109 0.66 11.29 -8.54
N LEU A 110 -0.05 11.99 -7.65
CA LEU A 110 0.54 12.93 -6.69
C LEU A 110 1.54 12.22 -5.78
N VAL A 111 1.15 11.08 -5.22
CA VAL A 111 2.01 10.25 -4.36
C VAL A 111 3.23 9.76 -5.15
N ALA A 112 3.04 9.24 -6.36
CA ALA A 112 4.13 8.80 -7.22
C ALA A 112 5.09 9.94 -7.64
N ALA A 113 4.63 11.19 -7.66
CA ALA A 113 5.47 12.35 -7.95
C ALA A 113 6.24 12.87 -6.71
N ILE A 114 5.64 12.80 -5.52
CA ILE A 114 6.23 13.33 -4.28
C ILE A 114 7.22 12.34 -3.67
N ILE A 115 6.91 11.04 -3.65
CA ILE A 115 7.71 9.99 -3.00
C ILE A 115 9.17 9.99 -3.47
N PRO A 116 9.50 10.08 -4.76
CA PRO A 116 10.88 10.14 -5.21
C PRO A 116 11.70 11.25 -4.56
N ILE A 117 11.09 12.40 -4.34
CA ILE A 117 11.73 13.57 -3.75
C ILE A 117 11.99 13.32 -2.26
N VAL A 118 10.96 12.83 -1.55
CA VAL A 118 11.04 12.55 -0.12
C VAL A 118 12.04 11.44 0.18
N ASP A 119 12.00 10.36 -0.61
CA ASP A 119 12.91 9.22 -0.45
C ASP A 119 14.37 9.61 -0.75
N SER A 120 14.61 10.29 -1.86
CA SER A 120 15.96 10.77 -2.20
C SER A 120 16.51 11.71 -1.11
N TYR A 121 15.68 12.60 -0.56
CA TYR A 121 16.07 13.46 0.55
C TYR A 121 16.35 12.67 1.83
N SER A 122 15.49 11.69 2.17
CA SER A 122 15.63 10.84 3.35
C SER A 122 16.90 10.01 3.33
N VAL A 123 17.25 9.44 2.17
CA VAL A 123 18.50 8.66 1.99
C VAL A 123 19.73 9.58 2.00
N ALA A 124 19.65 10.77 1.39
CA ALA A 124 20.81 11.67 1.27
C ALA A 124 21.16 12.40 2.58
N ARG A 125 20.16 12.87 3.32
CA ARG A 125 20.32 13.75 4.49
C ARG A 125 19.39 13.44 5.67
N GLY A 126 18.51 12.44 5.53
CA GLY A 126 17.44 12.18 6.48
C GLY A 126 17.73 11.02 7.44
N PRO A 127 16.69 10.61 8.17
CA PRO A 127 16.79 9.56 9.20
C PRO A 127 17.18 8.19 8.62
N THR A 128 16.84 7.89 7.37
CA THR A 128 17.21 6.63 6.70
C THR A 128 18.73 6.45 6.67
N LYS A 129 19.49 7.51 6.38
CA LYS A 129 20.96 7.47 6.42
C LYS A 129 21.46 7.06 7.81
N VAL A 130 20.93 7.67 8.87
CA VAL A 130 21.32 7.39 10.25
C VAL A 130 20.98 5.95 10.64
N ILE A 131 19.82 5.42 10.20
CA ILE A 131 19.40 4.06 10.49
C ILE A 131 20.33 3.06 9.79
N VAL A 132 20.62 3.25 8.52
CA VAL A 132 21.51 2.35 7.76
C VAL A 132 22.93 2.36 8.31
N GLU A 133 23.47 3.54 8.68
CA GLU A 133 24.86 3.68 9.13
C GLU A 133 25.07 3.31 10.61
N ARG A 134 24.06 3.49 11.47
CA ARG A 134 24.22 3.36 12.93
C ARG A 134 23.37 2.26 13.57
N HIS A 135 22.31 1.80 12.88
CA HIS A 135 21.34 0.85 13.40
C HIS A 135 21.00 -0.23 12.37
N GLU A 136 22.01 -0.96 11.90
CA GLU A 136 21.88 -2.02 10.91
C GLU A 136 20.83 -3.07 11.28
N GLN A 137 20.72 -3.42 12.57
CA GLN A 137 19.71 -4.35 13.06
C GLN A 137 18.27 -3.84 12.84
N VAL A 138 18.05 -2.54 12.98
CA VAL A 138 16.72 -1.93 12.73
C VAL A 138 16.41 -1.98 11.24
N PHE A 139 17.41 -1.72 10.39
CA PHE A 139 17.25 -1.79 8.94
C PHE A 139 16.91 -3.23 8.49
N THR A 140 17.64 -4.23 8.95
CA THR A 140 17.38 -5.65 8.60
C THR A 140 16.00 -6.11 9.09
N THR A 141 15.58 -5.67 10.30
CA THR A 141 14.24 -5.96 10.81
C THR A 141 13.13 -5.34 9.93
N LEU A 142 13.37 -4.13 9.38
CA LEU A 142 12.42 -3.40 8.53
C LEU A 142 12.66 -3.62 7.03
N SER A 143 13.35 -4.69 6.66
CA SER A 143 13.61 -5.07 5.28
C SER A 143 13.11 -6.48 4.96
N PHE A 144 12.96 -6.74 3.68
CA PHE A 144 12.75 -8.05 3.10
C PHE A 144 14.08 -8.55 2.54
N ALA A 145 14.52 -9.71 2.98
CA ALA A 145 15.80 -10.28 2.58
C ALA A 145 15.65 -11.20 1.36
N PHE A 146 16.50 -11.00 0.37
CA PHE A 146 16.70 -11.89 -0.78
C PHE A 146 18.05 -12.59 -0.60
N PRO A 147 18.09 -13.84 -0.14
CA PRO A 147 19.34 -14.56 0.05
C PRO A 147 20.07 -14.73 -1.29
N LEU A 148 21.39 -14.59 -1.25
CA LEU A 148 22.26 -14.80 -2.41
C LEU A 148 22.63 -16.27 -2.57
N PRO A 149 22.78 -16.80 -3.80
CA PRO A 149 23.15 -18.19 -4.01
C PRO A 149 24.58 -18.47 -3.53
N GLY A 150 24.74 -19.47 -2.67
CA GLY A 150 26.05 -19.89 -2.17
C GLY A 150 26.67 -18.95 -1.13
N GLU A 151 25.94 -17.97 -0.61
CA GLU A 151 26.42 -17.01 0.38
C GLU A 151 25.52 -16.94 1.60
N ASP A 152 26.11 -16.59 2.74
CA ASP A 152 25.34 -16.25 3.97
C ASP A 152 24.81 -14.81 3.93
N ALA A 153 25.03 -14.11 2.82
CA ALA A 153 24.59 -12.74 2.61
C ALA A 153 23.21 -12.67 1.96
N ALA A 154 22.53 -11.56 2.16
CA ALA A 154 21.25 -11.27 1.52
C ALA A 154 21.18 -9.83 1.02
N ALA A 155 20.58 -9.63 -0.14
CA ALA A 155 20.17 -8.31 -0.60
C ALA A 155 18.92 -7.89 0.14
N ASN A 156 18.92 -6.75 0.80
CA ASN A 156 17.83 -6.26 1.63
C ASN A 156 17.05 -5.15 0.89
N LEU A 157 15.72 -5.30 0.84
CA LEU A 157 14.81 -4.32 0.27
C LEU A 157 13.89 -3.77 1.38
N GLY A 158 13.79 -2.45 1.49
CA GLY A 158 12.99 -1.81 2.51
C GLY A 158 11.50 -2.16 2.41
N LEU A 159 10.83 -2.36 3.56
CA LEU A 159 9.38 -2.60 3.59
C LEU A 159 8.57 -1.47 2.94
N PRO A 160 8.94 -0.18 3.02
CA PRO A 160 8.27 0.88 2.26
C PRO A 160 8.27 0.65 0.75
N ASP A 161 9.37 0.14 0.17
CA ASP A 161 9.46 -0.13 -1.27
C ASP A 161 8.44 -1.20 -1.69
N LEU A 162 8.28 -2.24 -0.86
CA LEU A 162 7.28 -3.29 -1.05
C LEU A 162 5.85 -2.75 -0.94
N LEU A 163 5.61 -1.85 0.02
CA LEU A 163 4.31 -1.21 0.20
C LEU A 163 3.91 -0.42 -1.05
N PHE A 164 4.83 0.39 -1.58
CA PHE A 164 4.55 1.19 -2.78
C PHE A 164 4.46 0.34 -4.04
N PHE A 165 5.22 -0.75 -4.14
CA PHE A 165 5.02 -1.74 -5.20
C PHE A 165 3.58 -2.27 -5.18
N ALA A 166 3.11 -2.75 -4.02
CA ALA A 166 1.75 -3.28 -3.87
C ALA A 166 0.68 -2.20 -4.14
N LEU A 167 0.90 -0.98 -3.65
CA LEU A 167 0.03 0.17 -3.88
C LEU A 167 -0.11 0.49 -5.36
N PHE A 168 1.01 0.64 -6.10
CA PHE A 168 0.98 1.00 -7.52
C PHE A 168 0.39 -0.12 -8.38
N LEU A 169 0.69 -1.38 -8.06
CA LEU A 169 0.10 -2.51 -8.76
C LEU A 169 -1.42 -2.61 -8.51
N ALA A 170 -1.86 -2.41 -7.27
CA ALA A 170 -3.28 -2.39 -6.93
C ALA A 170 -4.00 -1.18 -7.54
N ALA A 171 -3.33 -0.02 -7.62
CA ALA A 171 -3.84 1.18 -8.29
C ALA A 171 -4.01 0.93 -9.79
N ALA A 172 -3.05 0.27 -10.44
CA ALA A 172 -3.20 -0.13 -11.83
C ALA A 172 -4.44 -1.01 -12.06
N ALA A 173 -4.69 -1.97 -11.15
CA ALA A 173 -5.86 -2.82 -11.22
C ALA A 173 -7.19 -2.10 -10.89
N ARG A 174 -7.16 -1.10 -9.99
CA ARG A 174 -8.35 -0.33 -9.59
C ARG A 174 -8.78 0.68 -10.64
N PHE A 175 -7.82 1.38 -11.22
CA PHE A 175 -8.08 2.49 -12.15
C PHE A 175 -8.00 2.06 -13.63
N GLY A 176 -8.00 0.75 -13.93
CA GLY A 176 -8.03 0.26 -15.31
C GLY A 176 -6.75 0.56 -16.10
N LEU A 177 -5.61 0.63 -15.42
CA LEU A 177 -4.30 0.80 -16.04
C LEU A 177 -3.74 -0.55 -16.51
N ARG A 178 -2.53 -0.56 -17.09
CA ARG A 178 -1.88 -1.75 -17.66
C ARG A 178 -1.24 -2.63 -16.57
N VAL A 179 -2.02 -3.43 -15.84
CA VAL A 179 -1.56 -4.24 -14.69
C VAL A 179 -0.32 -5.08 -15.01
N GLY A 180 -0.34 -5.86 -16.10
CA GLY A 180 0.79 -6.72 -16.48
C GLY A 180 2.06 -5.93 -16.79
N TRP A 181 1.95 -4.88 -17.60
CA TRP A 181 3.09 -4.01 -17.90
C TRP A 181 3.57 -3.21 -16.70
N THR A 182 2.65 -2.78 -15.83
CA THR A 182 2.99 -2.15 -14.56
C THR A 182 3.81 -3.11 -13.69
N TRP A 183 3.36 -4.36 -13.54
CA TRP A 183 4.12 -5.35 -12.78
C TRP A 183 5.53 -5.57 -13.35
N VAL A 184 5.64 -5.76 -14.67
CA VAL A 184 6.95 -5.93 -15.34
C VAL A 184 7.85 -4.72 -15.11
N ALA A 185 7.34 -3.50 -15.28
CA ALA A 185 8.12 -2.28 -15.09
C ALA A 185 8.58 -2.08 -13.64
N LEU A 186 7.70 -2.38 -12.67
CA LEU A 186 8.03 -2.28 -11.25
C LEU A 186 9.07 -3.33 -10.84
N VAL A 187 8.97 -4.57 -11.32
CA VAL A 187 9.98 -5.61 -11.09
C VAL A 187 11.32 -5.24 -11.74
N ALA A 188 11.29 -4.76 -12.98
CA ALA A 188 12.49 -4.31 -13.69
C ALA A 188 13.16 -3.11 -13.00
N SER A 189 12.39 -2.23 -12.35
CA SER A 189 12.96 -1.10 -11.59
C SER A 189 13.78 -1.57 -10.38
N PHE A 190 13.38 -2.64 -9.69
CA PHE A 190 14.17 -3.23 -8.61
C PHE A 190 15.47 -3.87 -9.15
N GLY A 191 15.36 -4.64 -10.24
CA GLY A 191 16.56 -5.19 -10.90
C GLY A 191 17.52 -4.10 -11.33
N GLY A 192 17.01 -3.00 -11.90
CA GLY A 192 17.79 -1.82 -12.26
C GLY A 192 18.44 -1.14 -11.05
N THR A 193 17.73 -1.06 -9.93
CA THR A 193 18.26 -0.51 -8.66
C THR A 193 19.46 -1.34 -8.18
N ILE A 194 19.34 -2.67 -8.16
CA ILE A 194 20.42 -3.57 -7.75
C ILE A 194 21.60 -3.47 -8.71
N ALA A 195 21.36 -3.45 -10.03
CA ALA A 195 22.43 -3.30 -11.03
C ALA A 195 23.17 -1.97 -10.88
N LEU A 196 22.46 -0.88 -10.56
CA LEU A 196 23.07 0.42 -10.27
C LEU A 196 23.89 0.39 -8.98
N ALA A 197 23.45 -0.35 -7.95
CA ALA A 197 24.20 -0.53 -6.71
C ALA A 197 25.54 -1.22 -6.99
N VAL A 198 25.51 -2.38 -7.61
CA VAL A 198 26.71 -3.18 -7.90
C VAL A 198 27.67 -2.46 -8.87
N SER A 199 27.16 -1.66 -9.79
CA SER A 199 28.01 -0.86 -10.69
C SER A 199 28.79 0.26 -10.00
N GLY A 200 28.44 0.62 -8.75
CA GLY A 200 29.03 1.77 -8.03
C GLY A 200 28.76 3.12 -8.69
N ALA A 201 27.86 3.18 -9.66
CA ALA A 201 27.58 4.40 -10.42
C ALA A 201 26.97 5.50 -9.55
N LEU A 202 26.14 5.13 -8.58
CA LEU A 202 25.49 6.09 -7.69
C LEU A 202 26.40 6.59 -6.57
N GLU A 203 27.28 5.76 -6.05
CA GLU A 203 28.29 6.20 -5.08
C GLU A 203 29.18 7.28 -5.67
N ARG A 204 29.59 7.12 -6.96
CA ARG A 204 30.41 8.10 -7.69
C ARG A 204 29.67 9.42 -7.93
N VAL A 205 28.34 9.40 -8.11
CA VAL A 205 27.56 10.59 -8.47
C VAL A 205 26.97 11.28 -7.25
N PHE A 206 26.49 10.52 -6.27
CA PHE A 206 25.65 11.06 -5.16
C PHE A 206 26.26 10.86 -3.78
N ASN A 207 27.37 10.10 -3.65
CA ASN A 207 27.98 9.76 -2.34
C ASN A 207 26.93 9.22 -1.34
N LEU A 208 26.00 8.38 -1.83
CA LEU A 208 24.90 7.81 -1.06
C LEU A 208 25.31 6.44 -0.51
N GLY A 209 25.22 6.25 0.80
CA GLY A 209 25.45 4.96 1.48
C GLY A 209 24.32 3.95 1.29
N GLY A 210 23.30 4.25 0.48
CA GLY A 210 22.17 3.38 0.15
C GLY A 210 21.47 3.84 -1.12
N LEU A 211 20.74 2.93 -1.79
CA LEU A 211 20.03 3.23 -3.02
C LEU A 211 18.55 3.48 -2.72
N PRO A 212 18.03 4.68 -3.05
CA PRO A 212 16.60 4.90 -3.03
C PRO A 212 15.93 4.12 -4.18
N ALA A 213 15.17 3.08 -3.88
CA ALA A 213 14.46 2.28 -4.88
C ALA A 213 13.16 2.96 -5.34
N LEU A 214 12.51 3.73 -4.47
CA LEU A 214 11.23 4.39 -4.73
C LEU A 214 11.23 5.35 -5.92
N PRO A 215 12.30 6.12 -6.22
CA PRO A 215 12.35 6.96 -7.42
C PRO A 215 12.18 6.17 -8.71
N LEU A 216 12.93 5.07 -8.89
CA LEU A 216 12.83 4.23 -10.08
C LEU A 216 11.45 3.54 -10.16
N LEU A 217 10.94 3.07 -9.03
CA LEU A 217 9.62 2.46 -8.93
C LEU A 217 8.50 3.43 -9.38
N SER A 218 8.54 4.66 -8.87
CA SER A 218 7.56 5.69 -9.21
C SER A 218 7.64 6.11 -10.67
N ILE A 219 8.85 6.32 -11.18
CA ILE A 219 9.07 6.65 -12.60
C ILE A 219 8.57 5.52 -13.50
N ALA A 220 8.87 4.27 -13.17
CA ALA A 220 8.41 3.10 -13.92
C ALA A 220 6.88 3.03 -13.98
N PHE A 221 6.19 3.23 -12.83
CA PHE A 221 4.73 3.29 -12.77
C PHE A 221 4.15 4.40 -13.65
N LEU A 222 4.68 5.62 -13.53
CA LEU A 222 4.20 6.78 -14.28
C LEU A 222 4.43 6.62 -15.79
N LEU A 223 5.62 6.18 -16.21
CA LEU A 223 5.97 6.07 -17.62
C LEU A 223 5.13 5.01 -18.33
N VAL A 224 4.99 3.82 -17.75
CA VAL A 224 4.26 2.71 -18.40
C VAL A 224 2.76 2.99 -18.54
N ASN A 225 2.23 3.90 -17.71
CA ASN A 225 0.81 4.26 -17.71
C ASN A 225 0.54 5.72 -18.15
N ALA A 226 1.56 6.44 -18.62
CA ALA A 226 1.50 7.89 -18.86
C ALA A 226 0.31 8.34 -19.72
N ASP A 227 0.04 7.63 -20.81
CA ASP A 227 -1.08 7.94 -21.73
C ASP A 227 -2.45 7.73 -21.08
N LEU A 228 -2.61 6.66 -20.30
CA LEU A 228 -3.87 6.36 -19.59
C LEU A 228 -4.10 7.32 -18.43
N LEU A 229 -3.06 7.60 -17.67
CA LEU A 229 -3.09 8.58 -16.58
C LEU A 229 -3.44 9.97 -17.11
N TRP A 230 -2.81 10.39 -18.20
CA TRP A 230 -3.10 11.68 -18.83
C TRP A 230 -4.55 11.80 -19.30
N ARG A 231 -5.08 10.73 -19.90
CA ARG A 231 -6.50 10.72 -20.33
C ARG A 231 -7.43 10.84 -19.13
N GLN A 232 -7.19 10.09 -18.06
CA GLN A 232 -8.03 10.11 -16.86
C GLN A 232 -7.93 11.44 -16.10
N LEU A 233 -6.76 12.06 -16.02
CA LEU A 233 -6.58 13.38 -15.41
C LEU A 233 -7.26 14.50 -16.19
N ARG A 234 -7.33 14.38 -17.53
CA ARG A 234 -8.05 15.33 -18.38
C ARG A 234 -9.57 15.15 -18.35
N GLN A 235 -10.04 13.94 -18.09
CA GLN A 235 -11.45 13.65 -17.88
C GLN A 235 -11.83 14.10 -16.47
N ARG A 236 -11.81 15.43 -16.22
CA ARG A 236 -12.41 15.97 -14.99
C ARG A 236 -13.86 15.45 -14.92
N PRO A 237 -14.33 15.00 -13.74
CA PRO A 237 -15.77 14.83 -13.56
C PRO A 237 -16.40 16.17 -13.93
N ARG A 238 -17.29 16.18 -14.92
CA ARG A 238 -18.16 17.30 -15.21
C ARG A 238 -19.04 17.49 -13.96
N GLY A 239 -18.49 18.16 -12.97
CA GLY A 239 -19.29 18.68 -11.87
C GLY A 239 -20.18 19.76 -12.45
N GLY A 240 -21.43 19.45 -12.65
CA GLY A 240 -22.34 20.46 -13.11
C GLY A 240 -23.69 20.02 -13.69
N ASP A 241 -23.97 18.73 -13.81
CA ASP A 241 -25.32 18.35 -14.30
C ASP A 241 -26.37 18.20 -13.17
N GLY A 242 -26.01 18.43 -11.91
CA GLY A 242 -26.96 18.48 -10.79
C GLY A 242 -27.66 19.82 -10.59
N ALA A 243 -27.19 20.90 -11.22
CA ALA A 243 -27.82 22.22 -11.08
C ALA A 243 -28.83 22.53 -12.19
N ALA A 244 -28.79 21.79 -13.29
CA ALA A 244 -29.75 22.02 -14.41
C ALA A 244 -31.06 21.26 -14.23
N VAL A 245 -31.13 20.22 -13.40
CA VAL A 245 -32.39 19.48 -13.15
C VAL A 245 -33.26 20.16 -12.08
N ALA A 246 -32.70 21.10 -11.30
CA ALA A 246 -33.45 21.84 -10.30
C ALA A 246 -34.18 23.10 -10.86
N ALA A 247 -33.92 23.46 -12.11
CA ALA A 247 -34.53 24.65 -12.74
C ALA A 247 -35.72 24.34 -13.65
N GLU A 248 -36.10 23.08 -13.81
CA GLU A 248 -37.27 22.69 -14.63
C GLU A 248 -38.31 21.96 -13.79
N ALA A 249 -38.74 22.62 -12.71
CA ALA A 249 -40.01 22.29 -12.07
C ALA A 249 -41.10 23.03 -12.83
N PRO A 250 -42.11 22.33 -13.36
CA PRO A 250 -43.23 23.00 -14.03
C PRO A 250 -44.00 23.87 -13.02
N PRO A 251 -44.52 25.04 -13.45
CA PRO A 251 -45.25 25.93 -12.55
C PRO A 251 -46.48 25.22 -11.98
N ALA A 252 -46.55 25.18 -10.67
CA ALA A 252 -47.71 24.70 -9.93
C ALA A 252 -48.94 25.45 -10.42
N GLN A 253 -49.87 24.73 -11.06
CA GLN A 253 -51.18 25.21 -11.38
C GLN A 253 -51.91 25.59 -10.10
N ALA A 254 -52.20 26.86 -9.97
CA ALA A 254 -53.13 27.40 -9.00
C ALA A 254 -54.51 26.79 -9.22
N GLN A 255 -54.91 25.90 -8.34
CA GLN A 255 -56.35 25.59 -8.19
C GLN A 255 -56.84 26.34 -6.96
N ALA A 256 -57.65 27.35 -7.31
CA ALA A 256 -58.40 28.14 -6.36
C ALA A 256 -59.63 27.38 -5.87
N ALA A 257 -60.00 27.71 -4.67
CA ALA A 257 -61.33 27.78 -4.08
C ALA A 257 -62.11 26.47 -3.88
N GLU A 258 -62.32 26.12 -2.65
CA GLU A 258 -63.64 26.30 -2.05
C GLU A 258 -63.59 25.81 -0.56
N SER A 259 -63.94 26.79 0.31
CA SER A 259 -64.26 26.52 1.70
C SER A 259 -65.73 26.10 1.79
N PRO A 260 -66.13 25.20 2.72
CA PRO A 260 -66.90 25.75 3.85
C PRO A 260 -66.64 25.14 5.23
N ALA A 261 -66.72 26.06 6.18
CA ALA A 261 -67.30 25.97 7.53
C ALA A 261 -66.99 24.80 8.45
N ALA A 262 -66.56 25.22 9.63
CA ALA A 262 -66.42 24.55 10.91
C ALA A 262 -67.74 23.91 11.46
N PRO A 263 -67.69 23.07 12.52
CA PRO A 263 -67.50 23.61 13.89
C PRO A 263 -66.72 22.72 14.90
N SER A 264 -66.06 23.45 15.78
CA SER A 264 -66.07 23.33 17.25
C SER A 264 -66.03 21.94 17.95
N ALA A 265 -65.10 21.84 18.80
CA ALA A 265 -65.09 21.52 20.22
C ALA A 265 -64.10 20.42 20.65
N ALA A 266 -63.50 20.77 21.66
CA ALA A 266 -63.08 20.05 22.90
C ALA A 266 -61.57 19.84 23.10
N ALA A 267 -61.19 20.52 24.14
CA ALA A 267 -59.92 20.48 24.83
C ALA A 267 -59.59 19.08 25.39
N GLU A 268 -58.35 18.65 25.26
CA GLU A 268 -57.76 17.73 26.22
C GLU A 268 -56.28 18.04 26.45
N LYS A 269 -55.92 18.07 27.73
CA LYS A 269 -54.75 18.59 28.38
C LYS A 269 -53.61 17.54 28.36
N PRO A 270 -52.33 17.89 28.18
CA PRO A 270 -51.24 16.93 28.22
C PRO A 270 -50.77 16.65 29.67
N PRO A 271 -50.28 15.45 29.97
CA PRO A 271 -49.57 15.20 31.23
C PRO A 271 -48.05 15.25 31.08
N GLY A 272 -47.46 15.98 31.96
CA GLY A 272 -46.34 15.70 32.84
C GLY A 272 -44.98 15.38 32.22
N LYS A 273 -44.08 16.38 32.23
CA LYS A 273 -42.63 16.24 32.23
C LYS A 273 -42.14 15.47 33.45
N ARG A 274 -41.21 14.51 33.26
CA ARG A 274 -40.34 14.03 34.33
C ARG A 274 -38.90 14.00 33.81
N GLY A 275 -38.08 14.85 34.38
CA GLY A 275 -36.86 14.58 35.11
C GLY A 275 -35.63 14.56 34.20
N GLU A 276 -35.10 15.74 33.90
CA GLU A 276 -33.69 15.91 33.52
C GLU A 276 -32.84 15.67 34.76
N ALA A 277 -31.99 14.65 34.74
CA ALA A 277 -30.92 14.47 35.74
C ALA A 277 -29.72 15.34 35.35
N GLU A 278 -29.53 16.37 36.11
CA GLU A 278 -28.40 17.26 36.11
C GLU A 278 -27.18 16.52 36.66
N TRP A 279 -26.18 16.25 35.79
CA TRP A 279 -24.87 15.73 36.21
C TRP A 279 -23.99 16.88 36.63
N THR A 280 -23.66 16.94 37.93
CA THR A 280 -22.73 17.94 38.47
C THR A 280 -21.27 17.41 38.43
N ALA A 281 -20.34 18.35 38.28
CA ALA A 281 -18.90 18.12 38.12
C ALA A 281 -18.19 17.39 39.31
N ALA A 282 -18.94 16.92 40.30
CA ALA A 282 -18.40 16.24 41.49
C ALA A 282 -18.26 14.71 41.34
N ASP A 283 -18.85 14.09 40.30
CA ASP A 283 -18.80 12.63 40.12
C ASP A 283 -17.59 12.11 39.34
N LEU A 284 -16.69 12.99 38.88
CA LEU A 284 -15.51 12.65 38.08
C LEU A 284 -14.24 12.33 38.87
N HIS A 285 -14.25 12.40 40.18
CA HIS A 285 -13.05 12.19 41.03
C HIS A 285 -13.03 10.96 41.92
N ARG A 286 -13.94 9.99 41.74
CA ARG A 286 -14.02 8.83 42.64
C ARG A 286 -13.60 7.48 42.05
N ASN A 287 -12.92 7.43 40.88
CA ASN A 287 -12.43 6.16 40.31
C ASN A 287 -10.97 6.25 39.85
N ALA A 288 -10.10 6.81 40.68
CA ALA A 288 -8.67 6.86 40.40
C ALA A 288 -7.79 6.26 41.52
N ASP A 289 -8.37 5.48 42.42
CA ASP A 289 -7.61 4.71 43.43
C ASP A 289 -8.37 3.38 43.71
N ASP A 290 -8.09 2.34 42.85
CA ASP A 290 -8.11 0.91 43.17
C ASP A 290 -7.38 0.15 42.05
#